data_662ade278d832ed0e404f5796fa9869a
#
_entry.id   662ade278d832ed0e404f5796fa9869a
#
_cell.length_a   1.000
_cell.length_b   1.000
_cell.length_c   1.000
_cell.angle_alpha   90.00
_cell.angle_beta   90.00
_cell.angle_gamma   90.00
#
_symmetry.space_group_name_H-M   'P 1'
#
loop_
_entity.id
_entity.type
_entity.pdbx_description
1 polymer ?
#
loop_
_entity_poly.entity_id
_entity_poly.type
_entity_poly.pdbx_seq_one_letter_code
_entity_poly.pdbx_strand_id
1 'polypeptide(L)'
;LLTKCYGLSLSDQYWISPKDKPLLWKNINFFDNSFSDDVGNLLFGYGEFSDCMSLVSPDNTSDGQLIKKWKISDGKRVLIKGGSNPYQQEPLCEVIASEIAERLGIEHTEYKIIWENDRPFSVCKDFITSETELVSAYNIMKNVKKPNDLSEYEFYIKCVEELGIKNIRQQTEKMLVLDFLICNEDRHYNNFGLVRNAVTLEWEG
;
A
#
# COMPACT_ATOMS: atom_id res chain seq x y z
N LEU A 1 7.19 19.01 3.76
CA LEU A 1 7.49 17.86 2.90
C LEU A 1 6.39 17.65 1.86
N LEU A 2 5.12 17.47 2.26
CA LEU A 2 3.97 17.24 1.36
C LEU A 2 3.88 18.22 0.19
N THR A 3 4.14 19.51 0.40
CA THR A 3 4.12 20.51 -0.67
C THR A 3 5.28 20.36 -1.65
N LYS A 4 6.43 19.80 -1.22
CA LYS A 4 7.60 19.59 -2.07
C LYS A 4 7.47 18.35 -2.97
N CYS A 5 6.74 17.32 -2.52
CA CYS A 5 6.41 16.14 -3.32
C CYS A 5 4.99 16.20 -3.93
N TYR A 6 4.33 17.35 -3.86
CA TYR A 6 2.97 17.57 -4.36
C TYR A 6 1.90 16.65 -3.78
N GLY A 7 2.17 15.99 -2.63
CA GLY A 7 1.28 15.01 -2.02
C GLY A 7 1.05 13.74 -2.83
N LEU A 8 1.87 13.50 -3.86
CA LEU A 8 1.72 12.35 -4.76
C LEU A 8 2.03 11.03 -4.05
N SER A 9 1.27 10.00 -4.38
CA SER A 9 1.43 8.63 -3.88
C SER A 9 1.31 7.60 -5.01
N LEU A 10 1.51 6.33 -4.67
CA LEU A 10 1.20 5.18 -5.53
C LEU A 10 0.01 4.37 -4.98
N SER A 11 -0.79 4.96 -4.09
CA SER A 11 -2.01 4.38 -3.53
C SER A 11 -3.29 5.10 -3.92
N ASP A 12 -3.16 6.34 -4.39
CA ASP A 12 -4.29 7.20 -4.75
C ASP A 12 -3.92 8.19 -5.86
N GLN A 13 -4.88 9.00 -6.31
CA GLN A 13 -4.75 9.93 -7.42
C GLN A 13 -4.96 11.39 -7.01
N TYR A 14 -4.60 11.72 -5.77
CA TYR A 14 -4.70 13.09 -5.26
C TYR A 14 -3.34 13.80 -5.34
N TRP A 15 -3.37 15.11 -5.62
CA TRP A 15 -2.17 15.93 -5.63
C TRP A 15 -2.43 17.37 -5.20
N ILE A 16 -1.37 18.01 -4.76
CA ILE A 16 -1.38 19.43 -4.41
C ILE A 16 -0.81 20.20 -5.59
N SER A 17 -1.62 21.11 -6.16
CA SER A 17 -1.20 21.96 -7.27
C SER A 17 -1.03 23.41 -6.80
N PRO A 18 0.12 24.07 -7.06
CA PRO A 18 0.28 25.48 -6.81
C PRO A 18 -0.75 26.31 -7.61
N LYS A 19 -1.40 27.27 -6.96
CA LYS A 19 -2.42 28.12 -7.59
C LYS A 19 -1.87 28.93 -8.77
N ASP A 20 -0.63 29.39 -8.64
CA ASP A 20 0.03 30.25 -9.62
C ASP A 20 0.61 29.48 -10.82
N LYS A 21 0.82 28.18 -10.67
CA LYS A 21 1.36 27.30 -11.69
C LYS A 21 0.69 25.92 -11.60
N PRO A 22 -0.52 25.78 -12.15
CA PRO A 22 -1.26 24.53 -12.08
C PRO A 22 -0.49 23.35 -12.70
N LEU A 23 -0.43 22.24 -11.98
CA LEU A 23 0.19 21.01 -12.42
C LEU A 23 -0.89 20.05 -12.94
N LEU A 24 -0.64 19.45 -14.08
CA LEU A 24 -1.54 18.46 -14.66
C LEU A 24 -1.14 17.07 -14.18
N TRP A 25 -2.10 16.30 -13.67
CA TRP A 25 -1.91 14.92 -13.19
C TRP A 25 -1.08 14.05 -14.12
N LYS A 26 -1.41 14.03 -15.41
CA LYS A 26 -0.71 13.23 -16.43
C LYS A 26 0.81 13.48 -16.50
N ASN A 27 1.27 14.66 -16.06
CA ASN A 27 2.68 15.05 -16.16
C ASN A 27 3.48 14.77 -14.89
N ILE A 28 2.80 14.47 -13.77
CA ILE A 28 3.44 14.40 -12.46
C ILE A 28 3.16 13.12 -11.69
N ASN A 29 2.11 12.35 -12.04
CA ASN A 29 1.78 11.13 -11.33
C ASN A 29 2.92 10.10 -11.40
N PHE A 30 3.04 9.26 -10.37
CA PHE A 30 4.09 8.25 -10.29
C PHE A 30 3.74 6.95 -11.02
N PHE A 31 2.51 6.78 -11.47
CA PHE A 31 2.08 5.60 -12.23
C PHE A 31 2.66 5.59 -13.65
N ASP A 32 2.67 6.75 -14.31
CA ASP A 32 3.09 6.87 -15.72
C ASP A 32 4.47 7.54 -15.85
N ASN A 33 4.86 8.35 -14.87
CA ASN A 33 6.12 9.10 -14.92
C ASN A 33 7.20 8.44 -14.04
N SER A 34 8.45 8.73 -14.34
CA SER A 34 9.58 8.33 -13.51
C SER A 34 9.63 9.16 -12.22
N PHE A 35 10.20 8.58 -11.18
CA PHE A 35 10.48 9.25 -9.91
C PHE A 35 11.91 8.93 -9.46
N SER A 36 12.43 9.70 -8.50
CA SER A 36 13.76 9.52 -7.95
C SER A 36 13.78 8.45 -6.86
N ASP A 37 14.83 7.64 -6.85
CA ASP A 37 15.15 6.68 -5.78
C ASP A 37 15.88 7.34 -4.59
N ASP A 38 16.18 8.65 -4.65
CA ASP A 38 17.04 9.33 -3.66
C ASP A 38 16.47 9.21 -2.24
N VAL A 39 15.18 9.49 -2.06
CA VAL A 39 14.51 9.41 -0.76
C VAL A 39 14.51 7.98 -0.23
N GLY A 40 14.15 7.02 -1.07
CA GLY A 40 14.14 5.60 -0.72
C GLY A 40 15.54 5.10 -0.33
N ASN A 41 16.57 5.48 -1.07
CA ASN A 41 17.95 5.12 -0.76
C ASN A 41 18.43 5.74 0.56
N LEU A 42 18.04 6.99 0.84
CA LEU A 42 18.32 7.63 2.13
C LEU A 42 17.66 6.87 3.29
N LEU A 43 16.39 6.48 3.16
CA LEU A 43 15.66 5.71 4.17
C LEU A 43 16.31 4.33 4.42
N PHE A 44 16.91 3.74 3.39
CA PHE A 44 17.64 2.46 3.47
C PHE A 44 19.08 2.61 3.98
N GLY A 45 19.55 3.85 4.21
CA GLY A 45 20.91 4.13 4.66
C GLY A 45 21.97 3.97 3.57
N TYR A 46 21.59 4.04 2.29
CA TYR A 46 22.48 3.89 1.14
C TYR A 46 23.05 5.23 0.62
N GLY A 47 22.78 6.33 1.28
CA GLY A 47 23.22 7.64 0.87
C GLY A 47 23.19 8.65 2.00
N GLU A 48 23.71 9.84 1.73
CA GLU A 48 23.65 10.99 2.61
C GLU A 48 22.69 12.04 2.01
N PHE A 49 22.06 12.82 2.90
CA PHE A 49 21.23 13.94 2.45
C PHE A 49 22.08 14.98 1.70
N SER A 50 21.61 15.40 0.54
CA SER A 50 22.23 16.46 -0.24
C SER A 50 21.17 17.47 -0.70
N ASP A 51 21.56 18.74 -0.82
CA ASP A 51 20.66 19.80 -1.31
C ASP A 51 20.21 19.59 -2.77
N CYS A 52 20.89 18.71 -3.50
CA CYS A 52 20.56 18.35 -4.89
C CYS A 52 19.56 17.18 -5.00
N MET A 53 19.16 16.56 -3.86
CA MET A 53 18.22 15.44 -3.87
C MET A 53 16.86 15.86 -4.40
N SER A 54 16.30 15.03 -5.28
CA SER A 54 14.89 15.15 -5.64
C SER A 54 14.00 14.66 -4.52
N LEU A 55 13.15 15.53 -4.00
CA LEU A 55 12.12 15.17 -3.03
C LEU A 55 10.80 14.72 -3.69
N VAL A 56 10.75 14.66 -5.01
CA VAL A 56 9.58 14.16 -5.75
C VAL A 56 9.70 12.64 -5.84
N SER A 57 9.24 11.97 -4.79
CA SER A 57 9.29 10.52 -4.63
C SER A 57 8.05 10.02 -3.91
N PRO A 58 7.49 8.84 -4.30
CA PRO A 58 6.36 8.21 -3.59
C PRO A 58 6.73 7.78 -2.16
N ASP A 59 8.01 7.68 -1.84
CA ASP A 59 8.48 7.31 -0.50
C ASP A 59 8.11 8.35 0.56
N ASN A 60 7.89 9.61 0.18
CA ASN A 60 7.48 10.68 1.08
C ASN A 60 6.05 10.54 1.62
N THR A 61 5.21 9.73 0.96
CA THR A 61 3.81 9.51 1.29
C THR A 61 3.51 8.07 1.69
N SER A 62 4.54 7.21 1.72
CA SER A 62 4.42 5.83 2.16
C SER A 62 4.15 5.76 3.67
N ASP A 63 3.10 5.06 4.07
CA ASP A 63 2.69 4.88 5.46
C ASP A 63 3.27 3.59 6.07
N GLY A 64 3.38 3.52 7.41
CA GLY A 64 3.83 2.37 8.17
C GLY A 64 5.24 2.50 8.75
N GLN A 65 5.59 1.63 9.71
CA GLN A 65 6.79 1.74 10.56
C GLN A 65 8.06 1.12 9.96
N LEU A 66 7.92 0.08 9.14
CA LEU A 66 9.07 -0.59 8.53
C LEU A 66 9.68 0.27 7.42
N ILE A 67 11.00 0.16 7.27
CA ILE A 67 11.70 0.81 6.16
C ILE A 67 11.17 0.24 4.84
N LYS A 68 10.86 1.12 3.92
CA LYS A 68 10.36 0.77 2.59
C LYS A 68 10.78 1.80 1.56
N LYS A 69 10.87 1.37 0.33
CA LYS A 69 11.10 2.25 -0.82
C LYS A 69 10.36 1.76 -2.05
N TRP A 70 9.89 2.68 -2.83
CA TRP A 70 9.40 2.43 -4.17
C TRP A 70 10.55 2.46 -5.18
N LYS A 71 10.48 1.58 -6.17
CA LYS A 71 11.44 1.52 -7.27
C LYS A 71 10.76 1.18 -8.58
N ILE A 72 11.30 1.65 -9.68
CA ILE A 72 10.93 1.18 -11.01
C ILE A 72 11.90 0.07 -11.41
N SER A 73 11.39 -1.15 -11.57
CA SER A 73 12.14 -2.32 -12.01
C SER A 73 11.46 -2.93 -13.22
N ASP A 74 12.20 -3.05 -14.33
CA ASP A 74 11.67 -3.56 -15.61
C ASP A 74 10.37 -2.88 -16.05
N GLY A 75 10.29 -1.56 -15.85
CA GLY A 75 9.13 -0.74 -16.17
C GLY A 75 7.94 -0.88 -15.21
N LYS A 76 8.05 -1.70 -14.16
CA LYS A 76 7.01 -1.90 -13.14
C LYS A 76 7.36 -1.17 -11.84
N ARG A 77 6.35 -0.63 -11.19
CA ARG A 77 6.47 -0.06 -9.84
C ARG A 77 6.49 -1.21 -8.86
N VAL A 78 7.52 -1.26 -8.03
CA VAL A 78 7.68 -2.28 -7.00
C VAL A 78 7.95 -1.62 -5.66
N LEU A 79 7.34 -2.16 -4.61
CA LEU A 79 7.60 -1.77 -3.24
C LEU A 79 8.58 -2.75 -2.63
N ILE A 80 9.70 -2.24 -2.11
CA ILE A 80 10.71 -3.00 -1.40
C ILE A 80 10.58 -2.67 0.07
N LYS A 81 10.45 -3.70 0.92
CA LYS A 81 10.28 -3.55 2.37
C LYS A 81 11.39 -4.28 3.10
N GLY A 82 11.95 -3.63 4.10
CA GLY A 82 12.93 -4.24 5.02
C GLY A 82 12.27 -4.67 6.32
N GLY A 83 13.03 -5.39 7.13
CA GLY A 83 12.61 -5.83 8.44
C GLY A 83 13.12 -4.93 9.56
N SER A 84 12.60 -5.16 10.76
CA SER A 84 13.02 -4.50 12.00
C SER A 84 14.21 -5.19 12.64
N ASN A 85 15.09 -4.40 13.29
CA ASN A 85 16.20 -4.96 14.04
C ASN A 85 15.71 -5.58 15.37
N PRO A 86 16.36 -6.66 15.89
CA PRO A 86 17.58 -7.27 15.35
C PRO A 86 17.34 -8.39 14.33
N TYR A 87 16.14 -8.92 14.20
CA TYR A 87 15.90 -10.21 13.51
C TYR A 87 15.57 -10.06 12.03
N GLN A 88 15.03 -8.93 11.62
CA GLN A 88 14.66 -8.62 10.21
C GLN A 88 13.85 -9.74 9.53
N GLN A 89 12.92 -10.34 10.28
CA GLN A 89 12.16 -11.52 9.83
C GLN A 89 10.92 -11.17 8.99
N GLU A 90 10.43 -9.93 9.07
CA GLU A 90 9.18 -9.49 8.42
C GLU A 90 9.18 -9.74 6.91
N PRO A 91 10.27 -9.48 6.15
CA PRO A 91 10.32 -9.81 4.73
C PRO A 91 10.10 -11.30 4.44
N LEU A 92 10.65 -12.18 5.27
CA LEU A 92 10.47 -13.63 5.15
C LEU A 92 9.03 -14.03 5.48
N CYS A 93 8.43 -13.42 6.51
CA CYS A 93 7.03 -13.65 6.86
C CYS A 93 6.08 -13.24 5.73
N GLU A 94 6.33 -12.11 5.06
CA GLU A 94 5.53 -11.67 3.90
C GLU A 94 5.60 -12.68 2.74
N VAL A 95 6.78 -13.21 2.44
CA VAL A 95 6.95 -14.23 1.37
C VAL A 95 6.27 -15.54 1.76
N ILE A 96 6.42 -16.00 3.00
CA ILE A 96 5.74 -17.21 3.49
C ILE A 96 4.22 -17.03 3.43
N ALA A 97 3.70 -15.87 3.84
CA ALA A 97 2.28 -15.56 3.76
C ALA A 97 1.76 -15.61 2.32
N SER A 98 2.53 -15.04 1.37
CA SER A 98 2.23 -15.09 -0.06
C SER A 98 2.18 -16.53 -0.59
N GLU A 99 3.15 -17.37 -0.25
CA GLU A 99 3.19 -18.78 -0.64
C GLU A 99 2.03 -19.60 -0.04
N ILE A 100 1.63 -19.32 1.19
CA ILE A 100 0.47 -19.96 1.83
C ILE A 100 -0.81 -19.52 1.12
N ALA A 101 -0.99 -18.23 0.85
CA ALA A 101 -2.14 -17.69 0.16
C ALA A 101 -2.30 -18.32 -1.24
N GLU A 102 -1.21 -18.43 -2.01
CA GLU A 102 -1.19 -19.09 -3.32
C GLU A 102 -1.69 -20.53 -3.23
N ARG A 103 -1.17 -21.31 -2.28
CA ARG A 103 -1.57 -22.73 -2.09
C ARG A 103 -3.01 -22.90 -1.64
N LEU A 104 -3.56 -21.91 -0.94
CA LEU A 104 -4.96 -21.89 -0.50
C LEU A 104 -5.90 -21.31 -1.57
N GLY A 105 -5.39 -20.85 -2.71
CA GLY A 105 -6.18 -20.17 -3.73
C GLY A 105 -6.82 -18.88 -3.23
N ILE A 106 -6.12 -18.16 -2.34
CA ILE A 106 -6.51 -16.83 -1.85
C ILE A 106 -5.87 -15.79 -2.77
N GLU A 107 -6.66 -14.92 -3.36
CA GLU A 107 -6.15 -13.80 -4.14
C GLU A 107 -5.33 -12.87 -3.25
N HIS A 108 -4.12 -12.55 -3.65
CA HIS A 108 -3.17 -11.78 -2.86
C HIS A 108 -2.11 -11.10 -3.73
N THR A 109 -1.38 -10.17 -3.15
CA THR A 109 -0.18 -9.60 -3.77
C THR A 109 1.00 -10.57 -3.63
N GLU A 110 1.60 -10.96 -4.76
CA GLU A 110 2.78 -11.84 -4.79
C GLU A 110 4.00 -11.14 -4.20
N TYR A 111 4.61 -11.74 -3.18
CA TYR A 111 5.86 -11.29 -2.59
C TYR A 111 7.03 -12.18 -2.97
N LYS A 112 8.19 -11.55 -3.24
CA LYS A 112 9.47 -12.23 -3.49
C LYS A 112 10.51 -11.71 -2.53
N ILE A 113 11.50 -12.57 -2.22
CA ILE A 113 12.66 -12.18 -1.41
C ILE A 113 13.79 -11.70 -2.31
N ILE A 114 14.45 -10.62 -1.91
CA ILE A 114 15.75 -10.21 -2.43
C ILE A 114 16.73 -10.02 -1.26
N TRP A 115 18.01 -10.14 -1.56
CA TRP A 115 19.07 -9.91 -0.60
C TRP A 115 19.94 -8.74 -1.04
N GLU A 116 20.08 -7.74 -0.18
CA GLU A 116 20.99 -6.60 -0.39
C GLU A 116 21.84 -6.44 0.88
N ASN A 117 23.18 -6.43 0.74
CA ASN A 117 24.12 -6.28 1.85
C ASN A 117 23.85 -7.27 3.02
N ASP A 118 23.65 -8.54 2.70
CA ASP A 118 23.32 -9.63 3.64
C ASP A 118 22.04 -9.44 4.46
N ARG A 119 21.13 -8.58 3.99
CA ARG A 119 19.82 -8.34 4.59
C ARG A 119 18.69 -8.79 3.67
N PRO A 120 17.66 -9.43 4.21
CA PRO A 120 16.50 -9.82 3.44
C PRO A 120 15.56 -8.59 3.23
N PHE A 121 15.00 -8.50 2.04
CA PHE A 121 13.93 -7.56 1.71
C PHE A 121 12.84 -8.29 0.95
N SER A 122 11.59 -7.98 1.24
CA SER A 122 10.46 -8.42 0.44
C SER A 122 10.18 -7.41 -0.67
N VAL A 123 9.76 -7.94 -1.81
CA VAL A 123 9.41 -7.12 -2.99
C VAL A 123 8.05 -7.54 -3.50
N CYS A 124 7.16 -6.60 -3.69
CA CYS A 124 5.88 -6.81 -4.37
C CYS A 124 5.66 -5.76 -5.45
N LYS A 125 4.84 -6.12 -6.45
CA LYS A 125 4.40 -5.15 -7.46
C LYS A 125 3.32 -4.26 -6.87
N ASP A 126 3.27 -3.03 -7.38
CA ASP A 126 2.11 -2.19 -7.18
C ASP A 126 0.88 -2.84 -7.85
N PHE A 127 -0.21 -2.96 -7.10
CA PHE A 127 -1.49 -3.44 -7.61
C PHE A 127 -2.45 -2.30 -7.93
N ILE A 128 -2.11 -1.07 -7.55
CA ILE A 128 -2.83 0.13 -7.92
C ILE A 128 -2.32 0.65 -9.27
N THR A 129 -3.21 1.18 -10.06
CA THR A 129 -2.94 1.67 -11.41
C THR A 129 -3.23 3.17 -11.54
N SER A 130 -2.93 3.76 -12.69
CA SER A 130 -3.29 5.16 -12.99
C SER A 130 -4.82 5.41 -13.05
N GLU A 131 -5.64 4.38 -12.96
CA GLU A 131 -7.11 4.46 -12.99
C GLU A 131 -7.78 4.03 -11.69
N THR A 132 -7.01 3.47 -10.73
CA THR A 132 -7.57 2.92 -9.50
C THR A 132 -6.95 3.56 -8.25
N GLU A 133 -7.65 3.48 -7.13
CA GLU A 133 -7.15 3.90 -5.82
C GLU A 133 -7.52 2.90 -4.73
N LEU A 134 -6.67 2.82 -3.70
CA LEU A 134 -6.92 2.01 -2.51
C LEU A 134 -7.65 2.86 -1.46
N VAL A 135 -8.81 2.39 -1.02
CA VAL A 135 -9.55 2.98 0.10
C VAL A 135 -9.48 2.04 1.29
N SER A 136 -8.80 2.45 2.36
CA SER A 136 -8.66 1.62 3.55
C SER A 136 -10.01 1.32 4.23
N ALA A 137 -10.11 0.18 4.90
CA ALA A 137 -11.31 -0.18 5.68
C ALA A 137 -11.64 0.90 6.71
N TYR A 138 -10.63 1.54 7.31
CA TYR A 138 -10.82 2.69 8.20
C TYR A 138 -11.57 3.83 7.50
N ASN A 139 -11.15 4.19 6.27
CA ASN A 139 -11.78 5.27 5.51
C ASN A 139 -13.21 4.94 5.07
N ILE A 140 -13.53 3.67 4.87
CA ILE A 140 -14.89 3.21 4.56
C ILE A 140 -15.80 3.41 5.78
N MET A 141 -15.32 3.06 6.97
CA MET A 141 -16.14 3.05 8.20
C MET A 141 -16.21 4.40 8.93
N LYS A 142 -15.18 5.24 8.84
CA LYS A 142 -14.99 6.42 9.72
C LYS A 142 -16.14 7.43 9.75
N ASN A 143 -16.94 7.51 8.69
CA ASN A 143 -18.05 8.46 8.57
C ASN A 143 -19.41 7.82 8.91
N VAL A 144 -19.45 6.54 9.25
CA VAL A 144 -20.68 5.80 9.59
C VAL A 144 -20.67 5.53 11.09
N LYS A 145 -21.78 5.82 11.76
CA LYS A 145 -21.90 5.53 13.18
C LYS A 145 -22.15 4.05 13.39
N LYS A 146 -21.23 3.37 14.09
CA LYS A 146 -21.38 1.94 14.42
C LYS A 146 -22.54 1.73 15.41
N PRO A 147 -23.51 0.85 15.11
CA PRO A 147 -24.49 0.38 16.07
C PRO A 147 -23.83 -0.37 17.23
N ASN A 148 -24.40 -0.23 18.45
CA ASN A 148 -23.82 -0.83 19.65
C ASN A 148 -23.92 -2.37 19.69
N ASP A 149 -24.84 -2.93 18.94
CA ASP A 149 -25.14 -4.37 18.86
C ASP A 149 -24.27 -5.11 17.82
N LEU A 150 -23.51 -4.38 17.00
CA LEU A 150 -22.62 -4.99 16.01
C LEU A 150 -21.17 -5.08 16.54
N SER A 151 -20.50 -6.20 16.25
CA SER A 151 -19.06 -6.31 16.35
C SER A 151 -18.38 -5.41 15.32
N GLU A 152 -17.08 -5.13 15.47
CA GLU A 152 -16.30 -4.39 14.48
C GLU A 152 -16.28 -5.11 13.13
N TYR A 153 -16.17 -6.43 13.14
CA TYR A 153 -16.22 -7.26 11.94
C TYR A 153 -17.56 -7.11 11.20
N GLU A 154 -18.70 -7.31 11.91
CA GLU A 154 -20.02 -7.20 11.30
C GLU A 154 -20.32 -5.77 10.81
N PHE A 155 -19.80 -4.78 11.51
CA PHE A 155 -19.93 -3.39 11.09
C PHE A 155 -19.18 -3.11 9.79
N TYR A 156 -17.94 -3.62 9.66
CA TYR A 156 -17.19 -3.51 8.41
C TYR A 156 -17.93 -4.18 7.25
N ILE A 157 -18.35 -5.44 7.43
CA ILE A 157 -19.12 -6.20 6.43
C ILE A 157 -20.34 -5.40 5.97
N LYS A 158 -21.13 -4.89 6.93
CA LYS A 158 -22.31 -4.07 6.63
C LYS A 158 -21.97 -2.82 5.81
N CYS A 159 -20.94 -2.07 6.20
CA CYS A 159 -20.51 -0.88 5.45
C CYS A 159 -20.16 -1.19 4.01
N VAL A 160 -19.49 -2.32 3.77
CA VAL A 160 -19.06 -2.72 2.42
C VAL A 160 -20.24 -3.28 1.61
N GLU A 161 -21.14 -4.05 2.21
CA GLU A 161 -22.37 -4.53 1.54
C GLU A 161 -23.27 -3.36 1.10
N GLU A 162 -23.32 -2.28 1.88
CA GLU A 162 -24.04 -1.04 1.53
C GLU A 162 -23.42 -0.32 0.32
N LEU A 163 -22.14 -0.55 0.01
CA LEU A 163 -21.49 -0.09 -1.21
C LEU A 163 -21.79 -0.96 -2.45
N GLY A 164 -22.56 -2.04 -2.27
CA GLY A 164 -22.94 -2.96 -3.34
C GLY A 164 -21.95 -4.08 -3.64
N ILE A 165 -20.89 -4.21 -2.84
CA ILE A 165 -19.87 -5.26 -3.00
C ILE A 165 -20.42 -6.57 -2.43
N LYS A 166 -20.49 -7.58 -3.28
CA LYS A 166 -20.89 -8.94 -2.92
C LYS A 166 -19.65 -9.74 -2.50
N ASN A 167 -19.86 -10.79 -1.71
CA ASN A 167 -18.80 -11.73 -1.27
C ASN A 167 -17.75 -11.14 -0.31
N ILE A 168 -17.89 -9.91 0.17
CA ILE A 168 -16.91 -9.30 1.10
C ILE A 168 -16.73 -10.14 2.36
N ARG A 169 -17.80 -10.78 2.87
CA ARG A 169 -17.70 -11.67 4.03
C ARG A 169 -16.72 -12.80 3.78
N GLN A 170 -16.86 -13.50 2.65
CA GLN A 170 -15.97 -14.60 2.30
C GLN A 170 -14.51 -14.12 2.12
N GLN A 171 -14.31 -12.98 1.49
CA GLN A 171 -12.96 -12.41 1.30
C GLN A 171 -12.31 -12.05 2.65
N THR A 172 -13.08 -11.40 3.53
CA THR A 172 -12.59 -11.04 4.86
C THR A 172 -12.29 -12.28 5.72
N GLU A 173 -13.14 -13.31 5.65
CA GLU A 173 -12.91 -14.57 6.36
C GLU A 173 -11.65 -15.30 5.87
N LYS A 174 -11.40 -15.34 4.56
CA LYS A 174 -10.15 -15.87 4.00
C LYS A 174 -8.91 -15.11 4.50
N MET A 175 -8.99 -13.78 4.55
CA MET A 175 -7.92 -12.94 5.09
C MET A 175 -7.67 -13.27 6.57
N LEU A 176 -8.72 -13.39 7.39
CA LEU A 176 -8.60 -13.72 8.82
C LEU A 176 -8.05 -15.13 9.05
N VAL A 177 -8.42 -16.10 8.20
CA VAL A 177 -7.85 -17.45 8.25
C VAL A 177 -6.35 -17.41 7.92
N LEU A 178 -5.96 -16.67 6.91
CA LEU A 178 -4.53 -16.49 6.58
C LEU A 178 -3.79 -15.84 7.76
N ASP A 179 -4.32 -14.75 8.32
CA ASP A 179 -3.73 -14.08 9.48
C ASP A 179 -3.53 -15.03 10.66
N PHE A 180 -4.53 -15.88 10.94
CA PHE A 180 -4.41 -16.91 11.99
C PHE A 180 -3.30 -17.92 11.70
N LEU A 181 -3.19 -18.39 10.45
CA LEU A 181 -2.17 -19.38 10.06
C LEU A 181 -0.73 -18.84 10.15
N ILE A 182 -0.53 -17.55 9.87
CA ILE A 182 0.79 -16.92 9.91
C ILE A 182 1.06 -16.18 11.22
N CYS A 183 0.14 -16.29 12.21
CA CYS A 183 0.21 -15.57 13.48
C CYS A 183 0.35 -14.04 13.31
N ASN A 184 -0.37 -13.45 12.36
CA ASN A 184 -0.39 -12.01 12.15
C ASN A 184 -1.27 -11.33 13.19
N GLU A 185 -0.65 -10.59 14.11
CA GLU A 185 -1.35 -9.85 15.18
C GLU A 185 -1.58 -8.36 14.83
N ASP A 186 -1.04 -7.88 13.68
CA ASP A 186 -1.09 -6.46 13.29
C ASP A 186 -2.17 -6.17 12.24
N ARG A 187 -3.28 -6.91 12.24
CA ARG A 187 -4.38 -6.65 11.34
C ARG A 187 -5.28 -5.52 11.86
N HIS A 188 -5.06 -4.31 11.40
CA HIS A 188 -5.90 -3.15 11.71
C HIS A 188 -6.50 -2.55 10.42
N TYR A 189 -7.52 -1.69 10.56
CA TYR A 189 -8.33 -1.18 9.44
C TYR A 189 -7.60 -0.31 8.40
N ASN A 190 -6.36 0.08 8.64
CA ASN A 190 -5.53 0.74 7.63
C ASN A 190 -4.67 -0.26 6.83
N ASN A 191 -4.57 -1.55 7.26
CA ASN A 191 -3.74 -2.56 6.61
C ASN A 191 -4.47 -3.35 5.50
N PHE A 192 -5.74 -3.07 5.28
CA PHE A 192 -6.53 -3.65 4.20
C PHE A 192 -7.63 -2.66 3.76
N GLY A 193 -8.22 -2.91 2.61
CA GLY A 193 -9.22 -2.01 2.05
C GLY A 193 -9.79 -2.56 0.77
N LEU A 194 -10.40 -1.67 0.01
CA LEU A 194 -11.04 -1.96 -1.27
C LEU A 194 -10.40 -1.08 -2.35
N VAL A 195 -10.35 -1.60 -3.55
CA VAL A 195 -9.94 -0.87 -4.74
C VAL A 195 -11.17 -0.32 -5.44
N ARG A 196 -11.08 0.92 -5.92
CA ARG A 196 -12.12 1.51 -6.77
C ARG A 196 -11.50 2.26 -7.93
N ASN A 197 -12.27 2.44 -8.98
CA ASN A 197 -11.90 3.33 -10.07
C ASN A 197 -11.87 4.78 -9.55
N ALA A 198 -10.79 5.50 -9.79
CA ALA A 198 -10.59 6.86 -9.27
C ALA A 198 -11.41 7.93 -10.01
N VAL A 199 -11.96 7.61 -11.18
CA VAL A 199 -12.77 8.54 -12.01
C VAL A 199 -14.25 8.26 -11.85
N THR A 200 -14.67 6.98 -12.03
CA THR A 200 -16.09 6.60 -11.94
C THR A 200 -16.56 6.38 -10.51
N LEU A 201 -15.61 6.17 -9.58
CA LEU A 201 -15.83 5.79 -8.18
C LEU A 201 -16.52 4.42 -8.01
N GLU A 202 -16.56 3.61 -9.05
CA GLU A 202 -17.06 2.25 -8.99
C GLU A 202 -16.06 1.34 -8.29
N TRP A 203 -16.56 0.48 -7.41
CA TRP A 203 -15.73 -0.47 -6.68
C TRP A 203 -15.37 -1.68 -7.56
N GLU A 204 -14.12 -2.11 -7.47
CA GLU A 204 -13.68 -3.39 -8.03
C GLU A 204 -14.11 -4.52 -7.05
N GLY A 205 -14.88 -5.48 -7.58
CA GLY A 205 -15.52 -6.54 -6.79
C GLY A 205 -14.60 -7.69 -6.43
#